data_5a46021f571454fea69a58719c1a4909
#
_entry.id   5a46021f571454fea69a58719c1a4909
#
_cell.length_a   1.000
_cell.length_b   1.000
_cell.length_c   1.000
_cell.angle_alpha   90.00
_cell.angle_beta   90.00
_cell.angle_gamma   90.00
#
_symmetry.space_group_name_H-M   'P 1'
#
loop_
_entity.id
_entity.type
_entity.pdbx_description
1 polymer ?
#
loop_
_entity_poly.entity_id
_entity_poly.type
_entity_poly.pdbx_seq_one_letter_code
_entity_poly.pdbx_strand_id
1 'polypeptide(L)'
;VVPEFIADIGIKKGEKIDYAIFKDGHPTILIECKDWRQNLNVHDGQLLRYFHVSKAKFGLLTNGIVYRFYSDLVAPNKMDEKPFLEFNITEIKDNQIEELKKFHKANFDAESIVNTASEMKYMNELKHLLHQELTEPSSEFVKYFAKQVYPSVVTAKVLEQFTELTKKSIQHYISDLITERLKTALSKEDEKNKVENEISAEQNLEDISKINTTEEELEAFLIVKTILRQKVPATRVTYRDAQS
;
A
#
# COMPACT_ATOMS: atom_id res chain seq x y z
N VAL A 1 -3.20 -11.28 26.29
CA VAL A 1 -2.24 -10.16 26.30
C VAL A 1 -1.83 -9.94 27.75
N VAL A 2 -0.52 -9.90 28.00
CA VAL A 2 0.07 -9.63 29.30
C VAL A 2 0.77 -8.28 29.25
N PRO A 3 0.32 -7.27 30.01
CA PRO A 3 1.00 -5.98 30.10
C PRO A 3 2.23 -6.09 31.02
N GLU A 4 3.19 -5.20 30.82
CA GLU A 4 4.42 -5.10 31.62
C GLU A 4 5.14 -6.46 31.81
N PHE A 5 5.29 -7.19 30.70
CA PHE A 5 5.85 -8.53 30.72
C PHE A 5 7.33 -8.50 31.09
N ILE A 6 7.67 -9.28 32.12
CA ILE A 6 9.04 -9.51 32.56
C ILE A 6 9.44 -10.90 32.09
N ALA A 7 10.40 -11.00 31.18
CA ALA A 7 11.07 -12.27 30.95
C ALA A 7 12.12 -12.45 32.04
N ASP A 8 12.29 -13.67 32.53
CA ASP A 8 13.30 -14.00 33.54
C ASP A 8 14.70 -14.09 32.88
N ILE A 9 15.29 -12.92 32.58
CA ILE A 9 16.44 -12.82 31.69
C ILE A 9 17.73 -12.42 32.39
N GLY A 10 17.73 -12.17 33.66
CA GLY A 10 18.97 -11.86 34.40
C GLY A 10 19.73 -10.58 33.99
N ILE A 11 19.20 -9.73 33.12
CA ILE A 11 19.97 -8.67 32.45
C ILE A 11 19.84 -7.29 33.08
N LYS A 12 18.70 -6.88 33.53
CA LYS A 12 18.50 -5.66 34.34
C LYS A 12 17.25 -5.85 35.20
N LYS A 13 17.40 -5.79 36.52
CA LYS A 13 16.24 -5.79 37.43
C LYS A 13 15.31 -4.64 37.08
N GLY A 14 14.05 -4.97 36.74
CA GLY A 14 12.98 -3.99 36.53
C GLY A 14 12.74 -3.56 35.06
N GLU A 15 13.48 -4.06 34.08
CA GLU A 15 13.14 -3.86 32.69
C GLU A 15 11.93 -4.71 32.32
N LYS A 16 10.94 -4.13 31.62
CA LYS A 16 9.68 -4.78 31.24
C LYS A 16 9.37 -4.42 29.80
N ILE A 17 8.89 -5.38 29.01
CA ILE A 17 8.30 -5.07 27.70
C ILE A 17 6.85 -4.63 27.91
N ASP A 18 6.37 -3.64 27.18
CA ASP A 18 5.05 -3.06 27.42
C ASP A 18 3.92 -4.09 27.33
N TYR A 19 3.94 -4.94 26.29
CA TYR A 19 2.96 -6.01 26.14
C TYR A 19 3.57 -7.27 25.55
N ALA A 20 3.07 -8.43 25.98
CA ALA A 20 3.32 -9.71 25.32
C ALA A 20 2.00 -10.42 24.98
N ILE A 21 1.88 -10.90 23.76
CA ILE A 21 0.77 -11.76 23.32
C ILE A 21 1.23 -13.20 23.40
N PHE A 22 0.47 -14.01 24.11
CA PHE A 22 0.75 -15.42 24.33
C PHE A 22 -0.14 -16.29 23.45
N LYS A 23 0.45 -17.35 22.92
CA LYS A 23 -0.24 -18.47 22.28
C LYS A 23 0.34 -19.76 22.85
N ASP A 24 -0.52 -20.69 23.24
CA ASP A 24 -0.14 -22.00 23.80
C ASP A 24 0.87 -21.94 24.98
N GLY A 25 0.68 -20.96 25.84
CA GLY A 25 1.51 -20.77 27.05
C GLY A 25 2.86 -20.07 26.80
N HIS A 26 3.19 -19.70 25.56
CA HIS A 26 4.45 -19.04 25.22
C HIS A 26 4.23 -17.64 24.63
N PRO A 27 5.12 -16.66 24.94
CA PRO A 27 5.08 -15.36 24.29
C PRO A 27 5.34 -15.53 22.80
N THR A 28 4.43 -15.04 21.98
CA THR A 28 4.51 -15.17 20.50
C THR A 28 4.79 -13.84 19.86
N ILE A 29 4.22 -12.75 20.39
CA ILE A 29 4.47 -11.38 19.91
C ILE A 29 4.86 -10.52 21.10
N LEU A 30 5.97 -9.83 21.03
CA LEU A 30 6.40 -8.81 21.97
C LEU A 30 6.10 -7.43 21.38
N ILE A 31 5.57 -6.53 22.20
CA ILE A 31 5.18 -5.19 21.75
C ILE A 31 5.86 -4.15 22.64
N GLU A 32 6.56 -3.25 22.04
CA GLU A 32 7.16 -2.08 22.66
C GLU A 32 6.55 -0.81 22.08
N CYS A 33 6.07 0.06 22.97
CA CYS A 33 5.39 1.30 22.64
C CYS A 33 6.28 2.50 23.00
N LYS A 34 6.32 3.48 22.13
CA LYS A 34 7.04 4.72 22.35
C LYS A 34 6.07 5.91 22.31
N ASP A 35 6.48 7.03 22.86
CA ASP A 35 5.74 8.29 22.73
C ASP A 35 5.55 8.62 21.24
N TRP A 36 4.37 9.10 20.86
CA TRP A 36 4.00 9.37 19.48
C TRP A 36 4.93 10.35 18.74
N ARG A 37 5.65 11.19 19.49
CA ARG A 37 6.63 12.14 18.96
C ARG A 37 8.01 11.53 18.70
N GLN A 38 8.26 10.32 19.21
CA GLN A 38 9.55 9.67 19.07
C GLN A 38 9.70 9.06 17.68
N ASN A 39 10.89 9.25 17.10
CA ASN A 39 11.28 8.57 15.89
C ASN A 39 11.70 7.13 16.19
N LEU A 40 11.07 6.18 15.54
CA LEU A 40 11.34 4.75 15.71
C LEU A 40 12.62 4.26 14.97
N ASN A 41 13.40 5.18 14.36
CA ASN A 41 14.63 4.79 13.66
C ASN A 41 15.79 4.43 14.60
N VAL A 42 15.68 4.76 15.87
CA VAL A 42 16.62 4.31 16.88
C VAL A 42 16.20 2.90 17.29
N HIS A 43 17.06 1.91 17.05
CA HIS A 43 16.81 0.52 17.45
C HIS A 43 16.44 0.47 18.92
N ASP A 44 15.27 -0.07 19.25
CA ASP A 44 14.91 -0.28 20.63
C ASP A 44 15.67 -1.51 21.17
N GLY A 45 16.79 -1.23 21.84
CA GLY A 45 17.60 -2.26 22.46
C GLY A 45 16.82 -3.11 23.48
N GLN A 46 15.68 -2.63 23.98
CA GLN A 46 14.82 -3.35 24.89
C GLN A 46 14.06 -4.46 24.17
N LEU A 47 13.31 -4.13 23.13
CA LEU A 47 12.59 -5.11 22.29
C LEU A 47 13.56 -6.18 21.76
N LEU A 48 14.73 -5.76 21.28
CA LEU A 48 15.76 -6.65 20.76
C LEU A 48 16.24 -7.66 21.82
N ARG A 49 16.58 -7.20 23.04
CA ARG A 49 17.03 -8.06 24.13
C ARG A 49 15.96 -9.08 24.51
N TYR A 50 14.72 -8.64 24.68
CA TYR A 50 13.62 -9.53 25.03
C TYR A 50 13.33 -10.54 23.92
N PHE A 51 13.40 -10.12 22.68
CA PHE A 51 13.21 -11.02 21.55
C PHE A 51 14.24 -12.16 21.54
N HIS A 52 15.53 -11.84 21.76
CA HIS A 52 16.62 -12.82 21.73
C HIS A 52 16.54 -13.88 22.83
N VAL A 53 15.95 -13.57 23.97
CA VAL A 53 15.90 -14.49 25.12
C VAL A 53 14.53 -15.14 25.30
N SER A 54 13.51 -14.65 24.60
CA SER A 54 12.17 -15.21 24.58
C SER A 54 12.02 -16.22 23.45
N LYS A 55 10.91 -16.95 23.46
CA LYS A 55 10.49 -17.78 22.33
C LYS A 55 9.56 -17.01 21.36
N ALA A 56 9.51 -15.70 21.48
CA ALA A 56 8.67 -14.88 20.62
C ALA A 56 9.12 -14.99 19.17
N LYS A 57 8.15 -15.04 18.26
CA LYS A 57 8.40 -15.09 16.81
C LYS A 57 8.30 -13.72 16.17
N PHE A 58 7.61 -12.79 16.81
CA PHE A 58 7.39 -11.44 16.28
C PHE A 58 7.70 -10.39 17.34
N GLY A 59 8.35 -9.31 16.89
CA GLY A 59 8.50 -8.07 17.62
C GLY A 59 7.68 -6.96 16.95
N LEU A 60 6.95 -6.18 17.72
CA LEU A 60 6.25 -5.00 17.26
C LEU A 60 6.77 -3.78 18.01
N LEU A 61 7.31 -2.82 17.25
CA LEU A 61 7.68 -1.50 17.73
C LEU A 61 6.70 -0.48 17.18
N THR A 62 6.12 0.34 18.06
CA THR A 62 5.15 1.35 17.63
C THR A 62 5.23 2.61 18.48
N ASN A 63 4.88 3.76 17.87
CA ASN A 63 4.59 5.00 18.58
C ASN A 63 3.09 5.39 18.46
N GLY A 64 2.23 4.42 18.12
CA GLY A 64 0.80 4.65 17.93
C GLY A 64 0.42 5.18 16.53
N ILE A 65 1.38 5.72 15.77
CA ILE A 65 1.20 6.20 14.40
C ILE A 65 1.88 5.26 13.40
N VAL A 66 3.15 4.95 13.66
CA VAL A 66 3.94 4.02 12.85
C VAL A 66 4.03 2.68 13.58
N TYR A 67 3.88 1.61 12.83
CA TYR A 67 3.94 0.22 13.30
C TYR A 67 5.01 -0.53 12.51
N ARG A 68 5.95 -1.17 13.21
CA ARG A 68 7.07 -1.94 12.65
C ARG A 68 7.08 -3.34 13.18
N PHE A 69 6.89 -4.30 12.31
CA PHE A 69 6.91 -5.72 12.64
C PHE A 69 8.24 -6.35 12.27
N TYR A 70 8.82 -7.04 13.22
CA TYR A 70 10.11 -7.73 13.10
C TYR A 70 9.93 -9.23 13.36
N SER A 71 10.83 -10.02 12.79
CA SER A 71 10.95 -11.46 13.04
C SER A 71 12.42 -11.89 13.01
N ASP A 72 12.69 -13.18 13.11
CA ASP A 72 14.00 -13.80 13.04
C ASP A 72 14.23 -14.52 11.69
N LEU A 73 13.99 -13.82 10.58
CA LEU A 73 14.03 -14.39 9.22
C LEU A 73 15.44 -14.74 8.74
N VAL A 74 16.47 -14.04 9.24
CA VAL A 74 17.87 -14.24 8.84
C VAL A 74 18.54 -15.29 9.71
N ALA A 75 18.35 -15.23 11.00
CA ALA A 75 18.98 -16.14 11.95
C ALA A 75 18.03 -16.45 13.11
N PRO A 76 17.82 -17.73 13.48
CA PRO A 76 16.89 -18.12 14.54
C PRO A 76 17.14 -17.37 15.85
N ASN A 77 16.09 -16.90 16.49
CA ASN A 77 16.09 -16.15 17.75
C ASN A 77 16.89 -14.83 17.70
N LYS A 78 17.23 -14.34 16.53
CA LYS A 78 17.89 -13.05 16.34
C LYS A 78 16.97 -12.13 15.54
N MET A 79 16.37 -11.16 16.20
CA MET A 79 15.49 -10.18 15.55
C MET A 79 16.26 -9.48 14.43
N ASP A 80 15.65 -9.41 13.24
CA ASP A 80 16.20 -8.73 12.08
C ASP A 80 16.35 -7.23 12.34
N GLU A 81 17.32 -6.59 11.70
CA GLU A 81 17.52 -5.14 11.81
C GLU A 81 16.44 -4.32 11.11
N LYS A 82 15.87 -4.88 10.02
CA LYS A 82 14.81 -4.23 9.24
C LYS A 82 13.48 -4.90 9.52
N PRO A 83 12.40 -4.11 9.67
CA PRO A 83 11.05 -4.67 9.76
C PRO A 83 10.66 -5.33 8.43
N PHE A 84 9.95 -6.45 8.49
CA PHE A 84 9.37 -7.07 7.31
C PHE A 84 8.06 -6.39 6.87
N LEU A 85 7.34 -5.76 7.82
CA LEU A 85 6.15 -4.97 7.56
C LEU A 85 6.25 -3.66 8.34
N GLU A 86 6.10 -2.54 7.65
CA GLU A 86 6.01 -1.21 8.23
C GLU A 86 4.84 -0.45 7.59
N PHE A 87 4.06 0.23 8.41
CA PHE A 87 3.00 1.11 7.92
C PHE A 87 2.75 2.28 8.88
N ASN A 88 2.23 3.36 8.30
CA ASN A 88 1.66 4.48 9.02
C ASN A 88 0.13 4.30 9.01
N ILE A 89 -0.50 4.29 10.20
CA ILE A 89 -1.95 4.05 10.32
C ILE A 89 -2.79 5.15 9.64
N THR A 90 -2.25 6.36 9.50
CA THR A 90 -2.93 7.47 8.83
C THR A 90 -2.90 7.37 7.30
N GLU A 91 -2.02 6.52 6.73
CA GLU A 91 -1.80 6.36 5.29
C GLU A 91 -1.65 4.88 4.92
N ILE A 92 -2.41 4.02 5.62
CA ILE A 92 -2.32 2.57 5.42
C ILE A 92 -2.84 2.18 4.02
N LYS A 93 -2.12 1.28 3.35
CA LYS A 93 -2.46 0.79 2.01
C LYS A 93 -3.18 -0.56 2.09
N ASP A 94 -4.02 -0.85 1.09
CA ASP A 94 -4.81 -2.09 1.06
C ASP A 94 -3.96 -3.36 1.19
N ASN A 95 -2.80 -3.42 0.54
CA ASN A 95 -1.89 -4.55 0.66
C ASN A 95 -1.33 -4.71 2.09
N GLN A 96 -1.14 -3.62 2.83
CA GLN A 96 -0.70 -3.66 4.23
C GLN A 96 -1.84 -4.13 5.14
N ILE A 97 -3.08 -3.78 4.82
CA ILE A 97 -4.27 -4.27 5.53
C ILE A 97 -4.39 -5.79 5.37
N GLU A 98 -4.19 -6.33 4.17
CA GLU A 98 -4.24 -7.78 3.94
C GLU A 98 -3.17 -8.52 4.75
N GLU A 99 -1.97 -7.97 4.87
CA GLU A 99 -0.93 -8.55 5.73
C GLU A 99 -1.29 -8.48 7.22
N LEU A 100 -1.90 -7.37 7.68
CA LEU A 100 -2.36 -7.24 9.06
C LEU A 100 -3.47 -8.23 9.42
N LYS A 101 -4.35 -8.59 8.48
CA LYS A 101 -5.41 -9.57 8.71
C LYS A 101 -4.86 -10.95 9.12
N LYS A 102 -3.63 -11.29 8.74
CA LYS A 102 -2.96 -12.54 9.15
C LYS A 102 -2.65 -12.58 10.65
N PHE A 103 -2.52 -11.42 11.29
CA PHE A 103 -2.34 -11.29 12.74
C PHE A 103 -3.66 -11.34 13.52
N HIS A 104 -4.80 -11.40 12.85
CA HIS A 104 -6.09 -11.55 13.52
C HIS A 104 -6.16 -12.90 14.25
N LYS A 105 -6.65 -12.88 15.50
CA LYS A 105 -6.64 -14.05 16.41
C LYS A 105 -7.20 -15.34 15.77
N ALA A 106 -8.25 -15.24 14.97
CA ALA A 106 -8.87 -16.41 14.33
C ALA A 106 -8.02 -17.03 13.21
N ASN A 107 -7.16 -16.24 12.56
CA ASN A 107 -6.38 -16.63 11.39
C ASN A 107 -4.88 -16.70 11.69
N PHE A 108 -4.48 -16.49 12.96
CA PHE A 108 -3.09 -16.39 13.33
C PHE A 108 -2.38 -17.74 13.22
N ASP A 109 -1.50 -17.85 12.24
CA ASP A 109 -0.56 -18.94 12.06
C ASP A 109 0.86 -18.37 11.92
N ALA A 110 1.69 -18.60 12.95
CA ALA A 110 3.03 -18.04 13.01
C ALA A 110 3.93 -18.51 11.87
N GLU A 111 3.85 -19.78 11.46
CA GLU A 111 4.68 -20.33 10.37
C GLU A 111 4.29 -19.72 9.01
N SER A 112 3.01 -19.63 8.73
CA SER A 112 2.50 -18.98 7.52
C SER A 112 2.91 -17.50 7.46
N ILE A 113 2.84 -16.78 8.59
CA ILE A 113 3.25 -15.37 8.66
C ILE A 113 4.76 -15.23 8.44
N VAL A 114 5.60 -16.09 9.02
CA VAL A 114 7.06 -16.06 8.84
C VAL A 114 7.42 -16.30 7.37
N ASN A 115 6.79 -17.27 6.70
CA ASN A 115 7.01 -17.52 5.28
C ASN A 115 6.66 -16.30 4.42
N THR A 116 5.49 -15.72 4.66
CA THR A 116 5.08 -14.48 3.96
C THR A 116 5.99 -13.30 4.30
N ALA A 117 6.40 -13.16 5.55
CA ALA A 117 7.32 -12.12 5.99
C ALA A 117 8.68 -12.20 5.26
N SER A 118 9.18 -13.42 5.02
CA SER A 118 10.39 -13.65 4.24
C SER A 118 10.22 -13.16 2.79
N GLU A 119 9.12 -13.52 2.14
CA GLU A 119 8.79 -13.04 0.79
C GLU A 119 8.68 -11.51 0.74
N MET A 120 7.96 -10.90 1.68
CA MET A 120 7.81 -9.45 1.77
C MET A 120 9.14 -8.74 1.96
N LYS A 121 10.01 -9.27 2.81
CA LYS A 121 11.36 -8.73 3.03
C LYS A 121 12.14 -8.69 1.72
N TYR A 122 12.23 -9.82 1.01
CA TYR A 122 12.93 -9.88 -0.27
C TYR A 122 12.28 -9.01 -1.34
N MET A 123 10.95 -8.97 -1.41
CA MET A 123 10.25 -8.07 -2.31
C MET A 123 10.58 -6.59 -2.04
N ASN A 124 10.62 -6.18 -0.77
CA ASN A 124 10.95 -4.80 -0.40
C ASN A 124 12.42 -4.47 -0.73
N GLU A 125 13.34 -5.39 -0.48
CA GLU A 125 14.75 -5.21 -0.82
C GLU A 125 14.96 -5.15 -2.34
N LEU A 126 14.34 -6.04 -3.11
CA LEU A 126 14.38 -6.00 -4.58
C LEU A 126 13.78 -4.70 -5.13
N LYS A 127 12.65 -4.25 -4.57
CA LYS A 127 12.03 -2.98 -4.97
C LYS A 127 12.95 -1.79 -4.69
N HIS A 128 13.68 -1.81 -3.58
CA HIS A 128 14.64 -0.77 -3.27
C HIS A 128 15.81 -0.75 -4.27
N LEU A 129 16.38 -1.94 -4.57
CA LEU A 129 17.43 -2.09 -5.58
C LEU A 129 16.95 -1.63 -6.97
N LEU A 130 15.75 -2.05 -7.37
CA LEU A 130 15.15 -1.61 -8.63
C LEU A 130 14.97 -0.09 -8.67
N HIS A 131 14.52 0.52 -7.57
CA HIS A 131 14.39 1.97 -7.49
C HIS A 131 15.75 2.67 -7.68
N GLN A 132 16.80 2.16 -7.05
CA GLN A 132 18.16 2.71 -7.20
C GLN A 132 18.62 2.60 -8.65
N GLU A 133 18.53 1.42 -9.27
CA GLU A 133 18.95 1.20 -10.66
C GLU A 133 18.13 2.00 -11.68
N LEU A 134 16.83 2.19 -11.42
CA LEU A 134 15.97 2.99 -12.30
C LEU A 134 16.18 4.50 -12.14
N THR A 135 16.70 4.97 -10.99
CA THR A 135 16.98 6.38 -10.73
C THR A 135 18.42 6.72 -11.14
N GLU A 136 19.38 5.93 -10.68
CA GLU A 136 20.80 6.08 -10.99
C GLU A 136 21.39 4.71 -11.36
N PRO A 137 21.34 4.33 -12.64
CA PRO A 137 21.80 3.03 -13.11
C PRO A 137 23.28 2.81 -12.80
N SER A 138 23.61 1.69 -12.15
CA SER A 138 24.98 1.27 -11.92
C SER A 138 25.68 0.92 -13.23
N SER A 139 27.02 1.00 -13.22
CA SER A 139 27.83 0.59 -14.39
C SER A 139 27.57 -0.86 -14.79
N GLU A 140 27.27 -1.74 -13.85
CA GLU A 140 27.00 -3.16 -14.10
C GLU A 140 25.64 -3.32 -14.76
N PHE A 141 24.61 -2.63 -14.28
CA PHE A 141 23.28 -2.60 -14.87
C PHE A 141 23.33 -2.08 -16.31
N VAL A 142 23.97 -0.93 -16.53
CA VAL A 142 24.15 -0.36 -17.87
C VAL A 142 24.92 -1.32 -18.79
N LYS A 143 25.99 -1.91 -18.32
CA LYS A 143 26.82 -2.85 -19.10
C LYS A 143 26.05 -4.10 -19.50
N TYR A 144 25.16 -4.58 -18.63
CA TYR A 144 24.29 -5.71 -18.95
C TYR A 144 23.40 -5.40 -20.16
N PHE A 145 22.70 -4.27 -20.17
CA PHE A 145 21.85 -3.87 -21.28
C PHE A 145 22.64 -3.48 -22.53
N ALA A 146 23.73 -2.72 -22.36
CA ALA A 146 24.59 -2.33 -23.48
C ALA A 146 25.08 -3.54 -24.28
N LYS A 147 25.48 -4.62 -23.62
CA LYS A 147 25.91 -5.86 -24.28
C LYS A 147 24.83 -6.55 -25.11
N GLN A 148 23.55 -6.30 -24.82
CA GLN A 148 22.43 -6.90 -25.57
C GLN A 148 22.14 -6.14 -26.89
N VAL A 149 22.47 -4.84 -26.92
CA VAL A 149 22.10 -3.98 -28.04
C VAL A 149 23.29 -3.42 -28.82
N TYR A 150 24.49 -3.44 -28.27
CA TYR A 150 25.70 -2.94 -28.90
C TYR A 150 26.57 -4.09 -29.42
N PRO A 151 26.82 -4.18 -30.74
CA PRO A 151 27.45 -5.35 -31.36
C PRO A 151 28.97 -5.44 -31.12
N SER A 152 29.58 -4.40 -30.55
CA SER A 152 31.03 -4.31 -30.34
C SER A 152 31.40 -4.28 -28.86
N VAL A 153 32.71 -4.23 -28.55
CA VAL A 153 33.19 -4.18 -27.17
C VAL A 153 32.76 -2.92 -26.47
N VAL A 154 32.16 -3.06 -25.29
CA VAL A 154 31.75 -1.95 -24.44
C VAL A 154 33.00 -1.39 -23.73
N THR A 155 33.59 -0.35 -24.30
CA THR A 155 34.70 0.42 -23.69
C THR A 155 34.15 1.40 -22.64
N ALA A 156 35.04 2.01 -21.82
CA ALA A 156 34.64 3.02 -20.82
C ALA A 156 33.86 4.18 -21.44
N LYS A 157 34.29 4.70 -22.61
CA LYS A 157 33.58 5.76 -23.33
C LYS A 157 32.20 5.34 -23.83
N VAL A 158 32.09 4.12 -24.33
CA VAL A 158 30.80 3.56 -24.76
C VAL A 158 29.89 3.36 -23.55
N LEU A 159 30.44 2.90 -22.43
CA LEU A 159 29.65 2.73 -21.18
C LEU A 159 29.09 4.05 -20.69
N GLU A 160 29.86 5.14 -20.70
CA GLU A 160 29.40 6.48 -20.33
C GLU A 160 28.24 6.94 -21.22
N GLN A 161 28.35 6.76 -22.55
CA GLN A 161 27.27 7.06 -23.49
C GLN A 161 26.01 6.21 -23.20
N PHE A 162 26.20 4.92 -22.95
CA PHE A 162 25.08 4.03 -22.63
C PHE A 162 24.46 4.32 -21.27
N THR A 163 25.19 4.91 -20.33
CA THR A 163 24.61 5.37 -19.05
C THR A 163 23.54 6.44 -19.30
N GLU A 164 23.87 7.44 -20.11
CA GLU A 164 22.91 8.49 -20.46
C GLU A 164 21.72 7.97 -21.30
N LEU A 165 22.00 7.06 -22.24
CA LEU A 165 20.93 6.43 -23.04
C LEU A 165 20.00 5.57 -22.16
N THR A 166 20.56 4.81 -21.23
CA THR A 166 19.79 3.99 -20.29
C THR A 166 18.90 4.85 -19.41
N LYS A 167 19.41 5.93 -18.82
CA LYS A 167 18.60 6.88 -18.03
C LYS A 167 17.42 7.42 -18.83
N LYS A 168 17.67 7.90 -20.03
CA LYS A 168 16.62 8.42 -20.92
C LYS A 168 15.59 7.33 -21.28
N SER A 169 16.05 6.14 -21.63
CA SER A 169 15.18 5.02 -21.96
C SER A 169 14.28 4.61 -20.80
N ILE A 170 14.80 4.58 -19.58
CA ILE A 170 14.03 4.31 -18.36
C ILE A 170 12.95 5.38 -18.17
N GLN A 171 13.31 6.66 -18.28
CA GLN A 171 12.36 7.77 -18.12
C GLN A 171 11.23 7.70 -19.17
N HIS A 172 11.56 7.44 -20.44
CA HIS A 172 10.58 7.28 -21.51
C HIS A 172 9.65 6.09 -21.24
N TYR A 173 10.23 4.93 -20.89
CA TYR A 173 9.45 3.73 -20.61
C TYR A 173 8.49 3.91 -19.43
N ILE A 174 8.93 4.57 -18.35
CA ILE A 174 8.06 4.88 -17.20
C ILE A 174 6.93 5.83 -17.63
N SER A 175 7.23 6.86 -18.45
CA SER A 175 6.23 7.79 -18.98
C SER A 175 5.19 7.07 -19.85
N ASP A 176 5.63 6.14 -20.69
CA ASP A 176 4.75 5.35 -21.55
C ASP A 176 3.83 4.45 -20.71
N LEU A 177 4.38 3.78 -19.68
CA LEU A 177 3.59 2.97 -18.75
C LEU A 177 2.53 3.77 -17.98
N ILE A 178 2.88 4.98 -17.53
CA ILE A 178 1.94 5.88 -16.85
C ILE A 178 0.83 6.28 -17.80
N THR A 179 1.19 6.68 -19.03
CA THR A 179 0.24 7.09 -20.07
C THR A 179 -0.73 5.97 -20.43
N GLU A 180 -0.23 4.75 -20.58
CA GLU A 180 -1.05 3.57 -20.88
C GLU A 180 -2.02 3.25 -19.74
N ARG A 181 -1.56 3.30 -18.49
CA ARG A 181 -2.42 3.09 -17.33
C ARG A 181 -3.49 4.15 -17.18
N LEU A 182 -3.15 5.43 -17.43
CA LEU A 182 -4.11 6.52 -17.41
C LEU A 182 -5.17 6.36 -18.50
N LYS A 183 -4.79 5.99 -19.73
CA LYS A 183 -5.74 5.69 -20.82
C LYS A 183 -6.68 4.55 -20.43
N THR A 184 -6.15 3.49 -19.85
CA THR A 184 -6.95 2.34 -19.40
C THR A 184 -7.90 2.70 -18.26
N ALA A 185 -7.49 3.57 -17.33
CA ALA A 185 -8.34 4.05 -16.26
C ALA A 185 -9.48 4.94 -16.78
N LEU A 186 -9.18 5.87 -17.68
CA LEU A 186 -10.16 6.75 -18.30
C LEU A 186 -11.19 5.97 -19.14
N SER A 187 -10.74 4.97 -19.92
CA SER A 187 -11.67 4.13 -20.70
C SER A 187 -12.64 3.35 -19.80
N LYS A 188 -12.18 2.84 -18.66
CA LYS A 188 -13.05 2.16 -17.69
C LYS A 188 -14.05 3.10 -17.01
N GLU A 189 -13.65 4.34 -16.78
CA GLU A 189 -14.53 5.37 -16.21
C GLU A 189 -15.58 5.81 -17.25
N ASP A 190 -15.19 5.96 -18.51
CA ASP A 190 -16.12 6.23 -19.61
C ASP A 190 -17.12 5.08 -19.84
N GLU A 191 -16.68 3.82 -19.71
CA GLU A 191 -17.57 2.66 -19.80
C GLU A 191 -18.55 2.63 -18.60
N LYS A 192 -18.10 2.89 -17.38
CA LYS A 192 -18.98 3.00 -16.20
C LYS A 192 -20.01 4.11 -16.36
N ASN A 193 -19.56 5.29 -16.79
CA ASN A 193 -20.45 6.42 -17.02
C ASN A 193 -21.47 6.16 -18.14
N LYS A 194 -21.13 5.37 -19.17
CA LYS A 194 -22.08 4.93 -20.19
C LYS A 194 -23.12 3.98 -19.62
N VAL A 195 -22.69 2.96 -18.85
CA VAL A 195 -23.60 2.01 -18.20
C VAL A 195 -24.52 2.71 -17.21
N GLU A 196 -24.01 3.63 -16.39
CA GLU A 196 -24.83 4.41 -15.45
C GLU A 196 -25.81 5.33 -16.19
N ASN A 197 -25.41 5.91 -17.31
CA ASN A 197 -26.30 6.72 -18.14
C ASN A 197 -27.35 5.86 -18.88
N GLU A 198 -27.03 4.64 -19.32
CA GLU A 198 -27.98 3.70 -19.94
C GLU A 198 -28.99 3.20 -18.89
N ILE A 199 -28.54 2.82 -17.68
CA ILE A 199 -29.43 2.41 -16.58
C ILE A 199 -30.33 3.57 -16.15
N SER A 200 -29.78 4.78 -16.08
CA SER A 200 -30.55 5.99 -15.76
C SER A 200 -31.54 6.36 -16.86
N ALA A 201 -31.21 6.08 -18.12
CA ALA A 201 -32.12 6.28 -19.25
C ALA A 201 -33.24 5.24 -19.27
N GLU A 202 -32.95 3.95 -18.98
CA GLU A 202 -33.97 2.91 -18.87
C GLU A 202 -34.91 3.11 -17.68
N GLN A 203 -34.39 3.51 -16.52
CA GLN A 203 -35.21 3.87 -15.35
C GLN A 203 -36.09 5.11 -15.60
N ASN A 204 -35.55 6.12 -16.32
CA ASN A 204 -36.35 7.27 -16.73
C ASN A 204 -37.45 6.93 -17.73
N LEU A 205 -37.24 5.94 -18.61
CA LEU A 205 -38.27 5.47 -19.54
C LEU A 205 -39.41 4.70 -18.85
N GLU A 206 -39.11 3.91 -17.80
CA GLU A 206 -40.13 3.26 -16.99
C GLU A 206 -40.95 4.25 -16.12
N ASP A 207 -40.30 5.27 -15.59
CA ASP A 207 -41.00 6.34 -14.81
C ASP A 207 -41.82 7.26 -15.72
N ILE A 208 -41.33 7.59 -16.94
CA ILE A 208 -42.06 8.40 -17.90
C ILE A 208 -43.36 7.71 -18.35
N SER A 209 -43.41 6.38 -18.41
CA SER A 209 -44.64 5.64 -18.78
C SER A 209 -45.78 5.76 -17.75
N LYS A 210 -45.49 6.27 -16.55
CA LYS A 210 -46.47 6.46 -15.46
C LYS A 210 -46.88 7.90 -15.20
N ILE A 211 -46.25 8.86 -15.90
CA ILE A 211 -46.46 10.30 -15.65
C ILE A 211 -47.22 10.89 -16.84
N ASN A 212 -48.33 11.56 -16.56
CA ASN A 212 -49.14 12.28 -17.56
C ASN A 212 -48.61 13.71 -17.78
N THR A 213 -47.31 13.84 -18.10
CA THR A 213 -46.63 15.12 -18.31
C THR A 213 -46.89 15.61 -19.72
N THR A 214 -47.28 16.88 -19.90
CA THR A 214 -47.46 17.45 -21.22
C THR A 214 -46.13 17.79 -21.89
N GLU A 215 -46.11 17.84 -23.23
CA GLU A 215 -44.91 18.20 -23.99
C GLU A 215 -44.35 19.59 -23.58
N GLU A 216 -45.23 20.54 -23.24
CA GLU A 216 -44.85 21.88 -22.81
C GLU A 216 -44.15 21.88 -21.44
N GLU A 217 -44.55 21.00 -20.53
CA GLU A 217 -43.90 20.86 -19.21
C GLU A 217 -42.49 20.21 -19.34
N LEU A 218 -42.32 19.26 -20.24
CA LEU A 218 -41.02 18.67 -20.56
C LEU A 218 -40.06 19.70 -21.20
N GLU A 219 -40.59 20.52 -22.10
CA GLU A 219 -39.81 21.58 -22.77
C GLU A 219 -39.39 22.67 -21.75
N ALA A 220 -40.28 23.08 -20.87
CA ALA A 220 -40.00 24.02 -19.78
C ALA A 220 -38.92 23.46 -18.82
N PHE A 221 -39.00 22.18 -18.45
CA PHE A 221 -37.99 21.51 -17.62
C PHE A 221 -36.61 21.49 -18.29
N LEU A 222 -36.52 21.15 -19.58
CA LEU A 222 -35.28 21.12 -20.34
C LEU A 222 -34.64 22.52 -20.43
N ILE A 223 -35.42 23.57 -20.61
CA ILE A 223 -34.95 24.97 -20.62
C ILE A 223 -34.38 25.33 -19.24
N VAL A 224 -35.08 25.06 -18.14
CA VAL A 224 -34.61 25.33 -16.78
C VAL A 224 -33.38 24.54 -16.46
N LYS A 225 -33.32 23.24 -16.81
CA LYS A 225 -32.18 22.38 -16.62
C LYS A 225 -30.94 22.89 -17.37
N THR A 226 -31.13 23.42 -18.58
CA THR A 226 -30.03 23.98 -19.40
C THR A 226 -29.49 25.27 -18.80
N ILE A 227 -30.35 26.15 -18.29
CA ILE A 227 -29.97 27.41 -17.63
C ILE A 227 -29.21 27.12 -16.32
N LEU A 228 -29.67 26.14 -15.53
CA LEU A 228 -29.07 25.79 -14.24
C LEU A 228 -27.78 25.01 -14.36
N ARG A 229 -27.55 24.33 -15.47
CA ARG A 229 -26.33 23.49 -15.70
C ARG A 229 -25.02 24.25 -15.55
N GLN A 230 -25.03 25.57 -15.72
CA GLN A 230 -23.86 26.43 -15.51
C GLN A 230 -23.58 26.75 -14.03
N LYS A 231 -24.54 26.51 -13.12
CA LYS A 231 -24.46 26.93 -11.70
C LYS A 231 -24.67 25.80 -10.71
N VAL A 232 -25.25 24.67 -11.11
CA VAL A 232 -25.62 23.55 -10.21
C VAL A 232 -25.25 22.22 -10.87
N PRO A 233 -24.65 21.24 -10.12
CA PRO A 233 -24.40 19.90 -10.65
C PRO A 233 -25.69 19.25 -11.15
N ALA A 234 -25.60 18.56 -12.30
CA ALA A 234 -26.76 17.95 -12.97
C ALA A 234 -27.57 16.98 -12.09
N THR A 235 -26.93 16.35 -11.10
CA THR A 235 -27.53 15.44 -10.11
C THR A 235 -28.47 16.12 -9.10
N ARG A 236 -28.49 17.46 -9.04
CA ARG A 236 -29.37 18.22 -8.11
C ARG A 236 -30.61 18.78 -8.78
N VAL A 237 -30.81 18.60 -10.09
CA VAL A 237 -31.98 19.11 -10.81
C VAL A 237 -32.83 17.90 -11.18
N THR A 238 -33.90 17.68 -10.41
CA THR A 238 -34.86 16.61 -10.66
C THR A 238 -36.22 17.19 -10.91
N TYR A 239 -36.99 16.56 -11.82
CA TYR A 239 -38.39 16.86 -12.05
C TYR A 239 -39.26 16.07 -11.07
N ARG A 240 -40.29 16.70 -10.54
CA ARG A 240 -41.35 16.03 -9.80
C ARG A 240 -42.69 16.52 -10.33
N ASP A 241 -43.52 15.60 -10.76
CA ASP A 241 -44.89 15.89 -11.08
C ASP A 241 -45.66 16.14 -9.76
N ALA A 242 -46.37 17.26 -9.71
CA ALA A 242 -47.22 17.57 -8.58
C ALA A 242 -48.53 16.77 -8.79
N GLN A 243 -48.66 15.63 -8.11
CA GLN A 243 -49.96 14.97 -8.04
C GLN A 243 -50.96 15.93 -7.38
N SER A 244 -51.97 16.29 -8.14
CA SER A 244 -53.18 16.96 -7.69
C SER A 244 -53.95 16.08 -6.71
#